data_9f8a9a15000eb6aacbe3171ee2f6e622
#
_entry.id   9f8a9a15000eb6aacbe3171ee2f6e622
#
_cell.length_a   1.000
_cell.length_b   1.000
_cell.length_c   1.000
_cell.angle_alpha   90.00
_cell.angle_beta   90.00
_cell.angle_gamma   90.00
#
_symmetry.space_group_name_H-M   'P 1'
#
loop_
_entity.id
_entity.type
_entity.pdbx_description
1 polymer ?
#
loop_
_entity_poly.entity_id
_entity_poly.type
_entity_poly.pdbx_seq_one_letter_code
_entity_poly.pdbx_strand_id
1 'polypeptide(L)'
;MTTTILALDLGTITGWALRGSDGSITSGSESFRPQRFEGGGMRFLRFKRWLTELKAVADGIDTLHFEEVRRHVSTDAAHAYGGFLATLTAWCEHHQIPYQGVPVGTIKKHATGKGNAGKVEVIASVTARGHAPGDDNEADALALLHWAIAQHDLEREE
;
A
#
# COMPACT_ATOMS: atom_id res chain seq x y z
N MET A 1 15.25 -17.29 -2.17
CA MET A 1 13.99 -16.56 -2.42
C MET A 1 13.98 -15.25 -1.64
N THR A 2 13.47 -14.21 -2.21
CA THR A 2 13.34 -12.92 -1.52
C THR A 2 12.06 -12.88 -0.68
N THR A 3 12.05 -12.00 0.33
CA THR A 3 10.87 -11.73 1.13
C THR A 3 9.76 -11.11 0.29
N THR A 4 8.54 -11.63 0.40
CA THR A 4 7.36 -11.08 -0.28
C THR A 4 6.82 -9.91 0.54
N ILE A 5 6.82 -8.72 -0.05
CA ILE A 5 6.43 -7.47 0.59
C ILE A 5 5.25 -6.85 -0.16
N LEU A 6 4.19 -6.53 0.55
CA LEU A 6 3.04 -5.79 0.02
C LEU A 6 3.04 -4.38 0.61
N ALA A 7 2.89 -3.37 -0.25
CA ALA A 7 2.75 -1.97 0.14
C ALA A 7 1.40 -1.43 -0.34
N LEU A 8 0.68 -0.71 0.52
CA LEU A 8 -0.67 -0.22 0.26
C LEU A 8 -0.81 1.27 0.55
N ASP A 9 -1.41 1.99 -0.38
CA ASP A 9 -1.95 3.33 -0.18
C ASP A 9 -3.46 3.19 -0.01
N LEU A 10 -3.93 3.14 1.24
CA LEU A 10 -5.30 2.80 1.59
C LEU A 10 -6.29 3.91 1.26
N GLY A 11 -7.38 3.56 0.60
CA GLY A 11 -8.47 4.46 0.30
C GLY A 11 -9.54 3.79 -0.55
N THR A 12 -10.55 4.56 -0.93
CA THR A 12 -11.60 4.11 -1.84
C THR A 12 -11.01 3.59 -3.15
N ILE A 13 -9.96 4.24 -3.63
CA ILE A 13 -9.08 3.70 -4.66
C ILE A 13 -7.78 3.39 -3.95
N THR A 14 -7.49 2.11 -3.78
CA THR A 14 -6.30 1.64 -3.05
C THR A 14 -5.17 1.39 -4.05
N GLY A 15 -4.07 2.11 -3.89
CA GLY A 15 -2.83 1.82 -4.60
C GLY A 15 -2.13 0.63 -3.94
N TRP A 16 -1.52 -0.23 -4.75
CA TRP A 16 -0.81 -1.39 -4.23
C TRP A 16 0.46 -1.67 -5.03
N ALA A 17 1.46 -2.22 -4.36
CA ALA A 17 2.69 -2.67 -4.99
C ALA A 17 3.19 -3.90 -4.24
N LEU A 18 3.57 -4.92 -4.98
CA LEU A 18 3.98 -6.21 -4.45
C LEU A 18 5.33 -6.61 -5.02
N ARG A 19 6.29 -6.90 -4.16
CA ARG A 19 7.50 -7.62 -4.57
C ARG A 19 7.34 -9.07 -4.18
N GLY A 20 7.29 -9.94 -5.19
CA GLY A 20 7.14 -11.37 -4.98
C GLY A 20 8.44 -12.06 -4.57
N SER A 21 8.33 -13.35 -4.27
CA SER A 21 9.47 -14.17 -3.84
C SER A 21 10.54 -14.34 -4.92
N ASP A 22 10.18 -14.15 -6.18
CA ASP A 22 11.12 -14.17 -7.32
C ASP A 22 11.83 -12.81 -7.52
N GLY A 23 11.50 -11.80 -6.71
CA GLY A 23 12.07 -10.45 -6.80
C GLY A 23 11.34 -9.52 -7.76
N SER A 24 10.38 -10.02 -8.53
CA SER A 24 9.62 -9.18 -9.46
C SER A 24 8.64 -8.27 -8.73
N ILE A 25 8.39 -7.08 -9.28
CA ILE A 25 7.47 -6.11 -8.72
C ILE A 25 6.27 -5.97 -9.66
N THR A 26 5.08 -6.12 -9.09
CA THR A 26 3.81 -5.82 -9.75
C THR A 26 3.10 -4.74 -8.95
N SER A 27 2.29 -3.93 -9.62
CA SER A 27 1.60 -2.81 -8.98
C SER A 27 0.32 -2.45 -9.73
N GLY A 28 -0.53 -1.68 -9.08
CA GLY A 28 -1.77 -1.21 -9.67
C GLY A 28 -2.58 -0.40 -8.69
N SER A 29 -3.82 -0.16 -9.03
CA SER A 29 -4.81 0.39 -8.13
C SER A 29 -6.11 -0.39 -8.26
N GLU A 30 -6.85 -0.49 -7.15
CA GLU A 30 -8.12 -1.21 -7.08
C GLU A 30 -9.18 -0.29 -6.52
N SER A 31 -10.35 -0.23 -7.16
CA SER A 31 -11.45 0.62 -6.73
C SER A 31 -12.40 -0.15 -5.82
N PHE A 32 -12.65 0.42 -4.63
CA PHE A 32 -13.64 -0.07 -3.67
C PHE A 32 -14.76 0.94 -3.50
N ARG A 33 -15.12 1.64 -4.57
CA ARG A 33 -16.21 2.61 -4.52
C ARG A 33 -17.52 1.92 -4.13
N PRO A 34 -18.31 2.53 -3.21
CA PRO A 34 -19.61 1.99 -2.88
C PRO A 34 -20.47 1.89 -4.13
N GLN A 35 -21.15 0.76 -4.27
CA GLN A 35 -22.09 0.54 -5.36
C GLN A 35 -23.48 0.99 -4.93
N ARG A 36 -24.30 1.36 -5.92
CA ARG A 36 -25.68 1.79 -5.68
C ARG A 36 -26.47 0.66 -5.01
N PHE A 37 -27.21 0.99 -3.95
CA PHE A 37 -28.06 0.07 -3.19
C PHE A 37 -27.32 -1.02 -2.39
N GLU A 38 -26.01 -0.90 -2.18
CA GLU A 38 -25.32 -1.82 -1.29
C GLU A 38 -25.15 -1.23 0.11
N GLY A 39 -25.00 -2.12 1.11
CA GLY A 39 -24.69 -1.72 2.47
C GLY A 39 -23.28 -1.16 2.61
N GLY A 40 -23.07 -0.27 3.58
CA GLY A 40 -21.79 0.40 3.80
C GLY A 40 -20.61 -0.52 4.13
N GLY A 41 -20.89 -1.75 4.58
CA GLY A 41 -19.86 -2.75 4.86
C GLY A 41 -19.33 -3.48 3.63
N MET A 42 -20.03 -3.42 2.50
CA MET A 42 -19.68 -4.19 1.31
C MET A 42 -18.34 -3.78 0.71
N ARG A 43 -18.00 -2.48 0.72
CA ARG A 43 -16.70 -2.02 0.24
C ARG A 43 -15.55 -2.64 1.02
N PHE A 44 -15.69 -2.78 2.35
CA PHE A 44 -14.67 -3.38 3.21
C PHE A 44 -14.63 -4.89 3.06
N LEU A 45 -15.77 -5.52 2.81
CA LEU A 45 -15.81 -6.95 2.51
C LEU A 45 -15.11 -7.26 1.16
N ARG A 46 -15.35 -6.43 0.13
CA ARG A 46 -14.64 -6.57 -1.15
C ARG A 46 -13.13 -6.35 -0.99
N PHE A 47 -12.73 -5.38 -0.17
CA PHE A 47 -11.33 -5.14 0.15
C PHE A 47 -10.69 -6.37 0.81
N LYS A 48 -11.35 -6.94 1.80
CA LYS A 48 -10.90 -8.16 2.49
C LYS A 48 -10.73 -9.33 1.52
N ARG A 49 -11.70 -9.53 0.63
CA ARG A 49 -11.64 -10.59 -0.39
C ARG A 49 -10.46 -10.38 -1.34
N TRP A 50 -10.25 -9.15 -1.76
CA TRP A 50 -9.15 -8.78 -2.63
C TRP A 50 -7.79 -9.06 -1.97
N LEU A 51 -7.62 -8.73 -0.69
CA LEU A 51 -6.41 -9.06 0.06
C LEU A 51 -6.15 -10.57 0.08
N THR A 52 -7.19 -11.36 0.29
CA THR A 52 -7.08 -12.83 0.31
C THR A 52 -6.69 -13.37 -1.06
N GLU A 53 -7.26 -12.83 -2.13
CA GLU A 53 -6.91 -13.19 -3.50
C GLU A 53 -5.47 -12.83 -3.83
N LEU A 54 -5.04 -11.64 -3.44
CA LEU A 54 -3.67 -11.17 -3.67
C LEU A 54 -2.66 -12.04 -2.93
N LYS A 55 -2.96 -12.42 -1.68
CA LYS A 55 -2.14 -13.34 -0.90
C LYS A 55 -2.01 -14.70 -1.58
N ALA A 56 -3.10 -15.22 -2.14
CA ALA A 56 -3.10 -16.51 -2.84
C ALA A 56 -2.26 -16.45 -4.11
N VAL A 57 -2.40 -15.40 -4.92
CA VAL A 57 -1.62 -15.19 -6.15
C VAL A 57 -0.12 -15.05 -5.84
N ALA A 58 0.22 -14.38 -4.76
CA ALA A 58 1.60 -14.17 -4.33
C ALA A 58 2.22 -15.39 -3.63
N ASP A 59 1.44 -16.44 -3.37
CA ASP A 59 1.85 -17.61 -2.59
C ASP A 59 2.34 -17.22 -1.19
N GLY A 60 1.59 -16.34 -0.55
CA GLY A 60 1.89 -15.81 0.78
C GLY A 60 2.43 -14.37 0.74
N ILE A 61 2.29 -13.68 1.85
CA ILE A 61 2.84 -12.33 2.06
C ILE A 61 3.60 -12.37 3.38
N ASP A 62 4.88 -12.03 3.35
CA ASP A 62 5.74 -12.10 4.53
C ASP A 62 5.62 -10.85 5.41
N THR A 63 5.44 -9.69 4.81
CA THR A 63 5.28 -8.43 5.53
C THR A 63 4.47 -7.43 4.71
N LEU A 64 3.78 -6.55 5.41
CA LEU A 64 2.89 -5.58 4.79
C LEU A 64 3.15 -4.18 5.36
N HIS A 65 3.20 -3.19 4.49
CA HIS A 65 3.38 -1.80 4.88
C HIS A 65 2.24 -0.96 4.31
N PHE A 66 1.78 0.03 5.05
CA PHE A 66 0.76 0.95 4.57
C PHE A 66 1.16 2.39 4.91
N GLU A 67 0.69 3.34 4.09
CA GLU A 67 0.90 4.75 4.36
C GLU A 67 0.05 5.18 5.54
N GLU A 68 0.69 5.76 6.56
CA GLU A 68 0.01 6.26 7.74
C GLU A 68 -0.47 7.70 7.49
N VAL A 69 -1.78 7.86 7.34
CA VAL A 69 -2.41 9.15 7.07
C VAL A 69 -3.02 9.69 8.36
N ARG A 70 -2.53 10.85 8.82
CA ARG A 70 -2.97 11.48 10.07
C ARG A 70 -4.00 12.58 9.87
N ARG A 71 -4.03 13.20 8.68
CA ARG A 71 -4.95 14.29 8.35
C ARG A 71 -5.76 13.95 7.13
N HIS A 72 -7.06 14.22 7.19
CA HIS A 72 -8.01 13.93 6.14
C HIS A 72 -8.76 15.20 5.72
N VAL A 73 -9.15 15.26 4.45
CA VAL A 73 -9.87 16.43 3.90
C VAL A 73 -11.30 16.56 4.42
N SER A 74 -11.87 15.48 4.96
CA SER A 74 -13.24 15.44 5.47
C SER A 74 -13.44 14.34 6.50
N THR A 75 -14.54 14.39 7.24
CA THR A 75 -14.96 13.33 8.16
C THR A 75 -15.22 12.03 7.40
N ASP A 76 -15.84 12.10 6.22
CA ASP A 76 -16.11 10.92 5.41
C ASP A 76 -14.81 10.25 4.95
N ALA A 77 -13.82 11.03 4.55
CA ALA A 77 -12.49 10.52 4.18
C ALA A 77 -11.81 9.83 5.36
N ALA A 78 -11.90 10.41 6.56
CA ALA A 78 -11.35 9.83 7.77
C ALA A 78 -12.04 8.51 8.13
N HIS A 79 -13.37 8.45 8.03
CA HIS A 79 -14.14 7.24 8.29
C HIS A 79 -13.80 6.12 7.28
N ALA A 80 -13.68 6.46 6.00
CA ALA A 80 -13.31 5.49 4.97
C ALA A 80 -11.91 4.93 5.23
N TYR A 81 -10.94 5.78 5.47
CA TYR A 81 -9.57 5.37 5.79
C TYR A 81 -9.54 4.47 7.04
N GLY A 82 -10.24 4.88 8.11
CA GLY A 82 -10.33 4.10 9.35
C GLY A 82 -10.94 2.72 9.12
N GLY A 83 -11.96 2.62 8.27
CA GLY A 83 -12.58 1.35 7.90
C GLY A 83 -11.63 0.43 7.13
N PHE A 84 -10.90 0.95 6.15
CA PHE A 84 -9.89 0.18 5.43
C PHE A 84 -8.75 -0.25 6.36
N LEU A 85 -8.28 0.65 7.21
CA LEU A 85 -7.21 0.36 8.15
C LEU A 85 -7.62 -0.73 9.15
N ALA A 86 -8.80 -0.63 9.74
CA ALA A 86 -9.31 -1.63 10.69
C ALA A 86 -9.45 -3.00 10.02
N THR A 87 -9.98 -3.03 8.80
CA THR A 87 -10.14 -4.27 8.03
C THR A 87 -8.78 -4.88 7.71
N LEU A 88 -7.82 -4.05 7.27
CA LEU A 88 -6.47 -4.49 6.93
C LEU A 88 -5.75 -5.09 8.13
N THR A 89 -5.73 -4.37 9.24
CA THR A 89 -4.98 -4.81 10.43
C THR A 89 -5.59 -6.07 11.03
N ALA A 90 -6.93 -6.18 11.08
CA ALA A 90 -7.61 -7.39 11.51
C ALA A 90 -7.29 -8.58 10.59
N TRP A 91 -7.28 -8.36 9.28
CA TRP A 91 -6.92 -9.39 8.31
C TRP A 91 -5.46 -9.85 8.49
N CYS A 92 -4.54 -8.91 8.71
CA CYS A 92 -3.13 -9.23 8.98
C CYS A 92 -2.98 -10.06 10.26
N GLU A 93 -3.68 -9.69 11.34
CA GLU A 93 -3.67 -10.47 12.59
C GLU A 93 -4.18 -11.89 12.36
N HIS A 94 -5.28 -12.03 11.62
CA HIS A 94 -5.86 -13.34 11.32
C HIS A 94 -4.89 -14.25 10.55
N HIS A 95 -4.14 -13.69 9.62
CA HIS A 95 -3.18 -14.42 8.79
C HIS A 95 -1.75 -14.41 9.35
N GLN A 96 -1.55 -13.81 10.53
CA GLN A 96 -0.24 -13.72 11.19
C GLN A 96 0.82 -13.05 10.29
N ILE A 97 0.42 -11.98 9.59
CA ILE A 97 1.31 -11.19 8.74
C ILE A 97 1.72 -9.94 9.51
N PRO A 98 3.03 -9.73 9.74
CA PRO A 98 3.53 -8.47 10.33
C PRO A 98 3.16 -7.27 9.45
N TYR A 99 2.74 -6.18 10.05
CA TYR A 99 2.35 -4.97 9.34
C TYR A 99 2.90 -3.72 10.03
N GLN A 100 3.15 -2.67 9.25
CA GLN A 100 3.70 -1.42 9.75
C GLN A 100 3.12 -0.23 8.98
N GLY A 101 2.64 0.78 9.73
CA GLY A 101 2.31 2.08 9.16
C GLY A 101 3.58 2.91 9.00
N VAL A 102 3.69 3.62 7.87
CA VAL A 102 4.85 4.45 7.54
C VAL A 102 4.38 5.88 7.27
N PRO A 103 4.95 6.90 7.97
CA PRO A 103 4.54 8.28 7.75
C PRO A 103 4.79 8.76 6.33
N VAL A 104 3.88 9.58 5.81
CA VAL A 104 3.94 10.14 4.44
C VAL A 104 5.29 10.83 4.18
N GLY A 105 5.75 11.65 5.13
CA GLY A 105 7.02 12.37 5.00
C GLY A 105 8.22 11.44 4.85
N THR A 106 8.22 10.32 5.55
CA THR A 106 9.28 9.31 5.46
C THR A 106 9.34 8.68 4.08
N ILE A 107 8.17 8.33 3.51
CA ILE A 107 8.07 7.75 2.16
C ILE A 107 8.57 8.74 1.12
N LYS A 108 8.08 9.99 1.18
CA LYS A 108 8.43 11.05 0.23
C LYS A 108 9.92 11.41 0.29
N LYS A 109 10.49 11.48 1.48
CA LYS A 109 11.91 11.76 1.66
C LYS A 109 12.79 10.67 1.03
N HIS A 110 12.43 9.42 1.22
CA HIS A 110 13.15 8.30 0.60
C HIS A 110 13.04 8.35 -0.92
N ALA A 111 11.85 8.62 -1.44
CA ALA A 111 11.61 8.63 -2.88
C ALA A 111 12.26 9.80 -3.61
N THR A 112 12.20 11.01 -3.03
CA THR A 112 12.54 12.26 -3.74
C THR A 112 13.65 13.08 -3.07
N GLY A 113 14.00 12.75 -1.83
CA GLY A 113 14.91 13.55 -1.01
C GLY A 113 14.20 14.65 -0.21
N LYS A 114 12.89 14.85 -0.41
CA LYS A 114 12.10 15.91 0.24
C LYS A 114 10.85 15.32 0.89
N GLY A 115 10.70 15.50 2.21
CA GLY A 115 9.55 14.98 2.95
C GLY A 115 8.21 15.64 2.58
N ASN A 116 8.24 16.79 1.92
CA ASN A 116 7.05 17.53 1.47
C ASN A 116 6.86 17.49 -0.05
N ALA A 117 7.43 16.52 -0.73
CA ALA A 117 7.32 16.38 -2.18
C ALA A 117 5.87 16.25 -2.65
N GLY A 118 5.55 16.82 -3.81
CA GLY A 118 4.23 16.71 -4.42
C GLY A 118 4.07 15.46 -5.26
N LYS A 119 2.85 15.25 -5.78
CA LYS A 119 2.50 14.09 -6.61
C LYS A 119 3.40 13.94 -7.83
N VAL A 120 3.71 15.02 -8.53
CA VAL A 120 4.55 15.00 -9.74
C VAL A 120 5.94 14.47 -9.42
N GLU A 121 6.52 14.88 -8.30
CA GLU A 121 7.86 14.46 -7.88
C GLU A 121 7.89 12.99 -7.50
N VAL A 122 6.86 12.48 -6.80
CA VAL A 122 6.74 11.07 -6.44
C VAL A 122 6.58 10.20 -7.68
N ILE A 123 5.71 10.60 -8.62
CA ILE A 123 5.51 9.88 -9.88
C ILE A 123 6.82 9.85 -10.68
N ALA A 124 7.54 10.96 -10.78
CA ALA A 124 8.83 11.03 -11.47
C ALA A 124 9.85 10.09 -10.84
N SER A 125 9.88 9.99 -9.51
CA SER A 125 10.79 9.12 -8.77
C SER A 125 10.57 7.65 -9.13
N VAL A 126 9.32 7.17 -9.08
CA VAL A 126 9.03 5.75 -9.38
C VAL A 126 9.17 5.45 -10.88
N THR A 127 8.90 6.44 -11.75
CA THR A 127 9.14 6.32 -13.18
C THR A 127 10.63 6.15 -13.49
N ALA A 128 11.47 6.89 -12.79
CA ALA A 128 12.94 6.78 -12.93
C ALA A 128 13.45 5.39 -12.50
N ARG A 129 12.72 4.69 -11.65
CA ARG A 129 13.04 3.32 -11.24
C ARG A 129 12.53 2.25 -12.21
N GLY A 130 11.90 2.65 -13.31
CA GLY A 130 11.41 1.74 -14.34
C GLY A 130 9.93 1.39 -14.26
N HIS A 131 9.16 2.04 -13.38
CA HIS A 131 7.72 1.81 -13.26
C HIS A 131 6.92 2.76 -14.16
N ALA A 132 5.68 2.38 -14.45
CA ALA A 132 4.76 3.18 -15.24
C ALA A 132 3.41 3.26 -14.51
N PRO A 133 3.32 4.03 -13.40
CA PRO A 133 2.09 4.07 -12.62
C PRO A 133 0.93 4.68 -13.42
N GLY A 134 -0.25 4.07 -13.31
CA GLY A 134 -1.46 4.55 -13.98
C GLY A 134 -2.13 5.72 -13.26
N ASP A 135 -1.85 5.88 -11.95
CA ASP A 135 -2.37 6.98 -11.15
C ASP A 135 -1.41 7.29 -9.98
N ASP A 136 -1.74 8.33 -9.20
CA ASP A 136 -0.94 8.73 -8.05
C ASP A 136 -1.00 7.71 -6.88
N ASN A 137 -2.10 6.98 -6.76
CA ASN A 137 -2.25 5.95 -5.72
C ASN A 137 -1.26 4.80 -5.95
N GLU A 138 -1.15 4.34 -7.18
CA GLU A 138 -0.15 3.34 -7.56
C GLU A 138 1.28 3.85 -7.34
N ALA A 139 1.56 5.10 -7.72
CA ALA A 139 2.86 5.72 -7.51
C ALA A 139 3.23 5.79 -6.03
N ASP A 140 2.28 6.15 -5.16
CA ASP A 140 2.49 6.22 -3.72
C ASP A 140 2.78 4.83 -3.13
N ALA A 141 2.06 3.81 -3.58
CA ALA A 141 2.32 2.43 -3.16
C ALA A 141 3.69 1.93 -3.61
N LEU A 142 4.11 2.26 -4.84
CA LEU A 142 5.45 1.92 -5.34
C LEU A 142 6.55 2.62 -4.53
N ALA A 143 6.37 3.90 -4.21
CA ALA A 143 7.32 4.64 -3.38
C ALA A 143 7.46 4.01 -1.99
N LEU A 144 6.35 3.61 -1.39
CA LEU A 144 6.33 2.91 -0.10
C LEU A 144 7.03 1.55 -0.21
N LEU A 145 6.77 0.79 -1.27
CA LEU A 145 7.42 -0.50 -1.48
C LEU A 145 8.93 -0.35 -1.54
N HIS A 146 9.45 0.63 -2.28
CA HIS A 146 10.90 0.86 -2.37
C HIS A 146 11.50 1.25 -1.03
N TRP A 147 10.79 2.03 -0.22
CA TRP A 147 11.22 2.31 1.15
C TRP A 147 11.30 1.02 1.97
N ALA A 148 10.27 0.19 1.91
CA ALA A 148 10.20 -1.07 2.66
C ALA A 148 11.32 -2.04 2.24
N ILE A 149 11.60 -2.15 0.95
CA ILE A 149 12.69 -2.96 0.42
C ILE A 149 14.03 -2.49 0.97
N ALA A 150 14.28 -1.16 0.95
CA ALA A 150 15.51 -0.58 1.45
C ALA A 150 15.71 -0.86 2.96
N GLN A 151 14.65 -0.74 3.76
CA GLN A 151 14.70 -1.03 5.19
C GLN A 151 14.99 -2.52 5.44
N HIS A 152 14.34 -3.39 4.70
CA HIS A 152 14.55 -4.83 4.82
C HIS A 152 15.98 -5.24 4.47
N ASP A 153 16.56 -4.64 3.42
CA ASP A 153 17.94 -4.90 3.03
C ASP A 153 18.93 -4.43 4.10
N LEU A 154 18.68 -3.27 4.73
CA LEU A 154 19.50 -2.77 5.84
C LEU A 154 19.46 -3.72 7.06
N GLU A 155 18.29 -4.25 7.41
CA GLU A 155 18.14 -5.19 8.52
C GLU A 155 18.90 -6.51 8.27
N ARG A 156 19.04 -6.91 7.01
CA ARG A 156 19.77 -8.13 6.65
C ARG A 156 21.29 -7.97 6.71
N GLU A 157 21.78 -6.75 6.64
CA GLU A 157 23.23 -6.45 6.74
C GLU A 157 23.71 -6.37 8.19
N GLU A 158 22.81 -6.25 9.16
CA GLU A 158 23.11 -6.27 10.60
C GLU A 158 23.15 -7.70 11.16
#